data_446148bac982e6b4d3d56af0651bf934
#
_entry.id   446148bac982e6b4d3d56af0651bf934
#
_cell.length_a   1.000
_cell.length_b   1.000
_cell.length_c   1.000
_cell.angle_alpha   90.00
_cell.angle_beta   90.00
_cell.angle_gamma   90.00
#
_symmetry.space_group_name_H-M   'P 1'
#
loop_
_entity.id
_entity.type
_entity.pdbx_description
1 polymer ?
#
loop_
_entity_poly.entity_id
_entity_poly.type
_entity_poly.pdbx_seq_one_letter_code
_entity_poly.pdbx_strand_id
1 'polypeptide(L)'
;NKTAQIDGLCLSDGTPVELGLSSANYLNGNGIVTAVNLFGGWKLWGNNTACYSTNTDPKDRFFCVRAMFNWDQQTFIRTYWTDVDQPMMKRYIQSIVDSENIRMNGLVSAGVILAGFCEYREADNPATSIVDGISNIHKIFIPPVPNREIDVVYEFDSEQYAALMMM
;
A
#
# COMPACT_ATOMS: atom_id res chain seq x y z
N ASN A 1 -3.70 11.86 2.63
CA ASN A 1 -3.67 13.32 2.90
C ASN A 1 -2.87 13.62 4.17
N LYS A 2 -1.55 13.52 4.10
CA LYS A 2 -0.66 13.93 5.18
C LYS A 2 -0.40 15.43 5.10
N THR A 3 -0.33 16.09 6.25
CA THR A 3 0.04 17.51 6.33
C THR A 3 1.49 17.67 5.89
N ALA A 4 1.73 18.63 5.01
CA ALA A 4 3.05 19.01 4.56
C ALA A 4 3.46 20.32 5.23
N GLN A 5 4.68 20.39 5.76
CA GLN A 5 5.26 21.62 6.32
C GLN A 5 5.96 22.38 5.20
N ILE A 6 5.15 23.04 4.38
CA ILE A 6 5.61 23.87 3.26
C ILE A 6 4.86 25.21 3.30
N ASP A 7 5.50 26.27 2.84
CA ASP A 7 4.89 27.60 2.80
C ASP A 7 4.16 27.88 1.49
N GLY A 8 4.51 27.17 0.42
CA GLY A 8 3.90 27.34 -0.90
C GLY A 8 4.47 26.37 -1.94
N LEU A 9 3.91 26.44 -3.13
CA LEU A 9 4.42 25.79 -4.32
C LEU A 9 4.93 26.85 -5.29
N CYS A 10 6.06 26.60 -5.91
CA CYS A 10 6.58 27.45 -6.96
C CYS A 10 7.17 26.62 -8.11
N LEU A 11 7.23 27.23 -9.28
CA LEU A 11 7.99 26.72 -10.41
C LEU A 11 9.51 26.90 -10.17
N SER A 12 10.31 26.30 -11.05
CA SER A 12 11.77 26.41 -10.97
C SER A 12 12.31 27.84 -11.10
N ASP A 13 11.52 28.74 -11.67
CA ASP A 13 11.81 30.19 -11.81
C ASP A 13 11.35 31.04 -10.60
N GLY A 14 10.77 30.37 -9.57
CA GLY A 14 10.24 31.04 -8.38
C GLY A 14 8.80 31.54 -8.51
N THR A 15 8.14 31.37 -9.66
CA THR A 15 6.75 31.79 -9.86
C THR A 15 5.82 30.98 -8.94
N PRO A 16 4.99 31.63 -8.08
CA PRO A 16 4.06 30.92 -7.23
C PRO A 16 3.03 30.11 -8.03
N VAL A 17 2.71 28.92 -7.56
CA VAL A 17 1.70 28.04 -8.16
C VAL A 17 0.59 27.78 -7.16
N GLU A 18 -0.64 28.12 -7.53
CA GLU A 18 -1.84 27.76 -6.79
C GLU A 18 -2.58 26.62 -7.52
N LEU A 19 -2.71 25.50 -6.85
CA LEU A 19 -3.44 24.35 -7.36
C LEU A 19 -4.83 24.28 -6.73
N GLY A 20 -5.86 24.51 -7.55
CA GLY A 20 -7.23 24.16 -7.21
C GLY A 20 -7.44 22.63 -7.24
N LEU A 21 -8.52 22.17 -6.62
CA LEU A 21 -8.87 20.73 -6.52
C LEU A 21 -8.95 20.04 -7.89
N SER A 22 -9.53 20.74 -8.89
CA SER A 22 -9.66 20.20 -10.26
C SER A 22 -8.31 19.91 -10.89
N SER A 23 -7.36 20.87 -10.81
CA SER A 23 -6.00 20.71 -11.36
C SER A 23 -5.23 19.65 -10.62
N ALA A 24 -5.37 19.58 -9.30
CA ALA A 24 -4.72 18.56 -8.46
C ALA A 24 -5.26 17.15 -8.78
N ASN A 25 -6.56 17.01 -9.03
CA ASN A 25 -7.18 15.75 -9.44
C ASN A 25 -6.72 15.31 -10.84
N TYR A 26 -6.60 16.25 -11.77
CA TYR A 26 -6.05 15.98 -13.10
C TYR A 26 -4.61 15.45 -13.02
N LEU A 27 -3.75 16.10 -12.23
CA LEU A 27 -2.37 15.64 -12.02
C LEU A 27 -2.32 14.26 -11.37
N ASN A 28 -3.14 14.02 -10.34
CA ASN A 28 -3.22 12.70 -9.70
C ASN A 28 -3.74 11.62 -10.65
N GLY A 29 -4.64 11.96 -11.56
CA GLY A 29 -5.09 11.09 -12.65
C GLY A 29 -3.97 10.67 -13.61
N ASN A 30 -2.87 11.44 -13.67
CA ASN A 30 -1.66 11.15 -14.43
C ASN A 30 -0.50 10.60 -13.56
N GLY A 31 -0.78 10.12 -12.36
CA GLY A 31 0.22 9.53 -11.48
C GLY A 31 1.12 10.53 -10.76
N ILE A 32 0.72 11.81 -10.70
CA ILE A 32 1.49 12.87 -10.06
C ILE A 32 0.89 13.21 -8.70
N VAL A 33 1.70 13.12 -7.66
CA VAL A 33 1.32 13.57 -6.30
C VAL A 33 1.63 15.05 -6.17
N THR A 34 0.65 15.82 -5.66
CA THR A 34 0.74 17.25 -5.47
C THR A 34 0.52 17.65 -4.02
N ALA A 35 0.56 18.94 -3.72
CA ALA A 35 0.09 19.49 -2.45
C ALA A 35 -1.01 20.51 -2.72
N VAL A 36 -2.02 20.54 -1.87
CA VAL A 36 -3.14 21.48 -1.94
C VAL A 36 -3.39 22.11 -0.58
N ASN A 37 -3.84 23.37 -0.58
CA ASN A 37 -4.25 24.08 0.62
C ASN A 37 -5.72 24.49 0.48
N LEU A 38 -6.63 23.60 0.91
CA LEU A 38 -8.07 23.82 0.79
C LEU A 38 -8.75 24.25 2.10
N PHE A 39 -8.25 23.77 3.23
CA PHE A 39 -8.90 23.97 4.54
C PHE A 39 -7.88 24.34 5.63
N GLY A 40 -7.05 25.35 5.35
CA GLY A 40 -6.08 25.88 6.33
C GLY A 40 -4.90 24.94 6.59
N GLY A 41 -4.05 24.79 5.62
CA GLY A 41 -2.81 24.02 5.70
C GLY A 41 -2.57 23.14 4.48
N TRP A 42 -1.32 23.02 4.13
CA TRP A 42 -0.89 22.23 3.00
C TRP A 42 -1.03 20.72 3.30
N LYS A 43 -1.65 20.00 2.38
CA LYS A 43 -1.79 18.53 2.46
C LYS A 43 -1.33 17.91 1.16
N LEU A 44 -0.63 16.80 1.27
CA LEU A 44 -0.29 15.99 0.10
C LEU A 44 -1.59 15.44 -0.51
N TRP A 45 -1.72 15.58 -1.83
CA TRP A 45 -2.87 15.16 -2.59
C TRP A 45 -2.48 14.18 -3.69
N GLY A 46 -3.05 12.99 -3.64
CA GLY A 46 -2.76 11.91 -4.56
C GLY A 46 -2.08 10.73 -3.89
N ASN A 47 -2.26 9.55 -4.48
CA ASN A 47 -1.65 8.31 -4.01
C ASN A 47 -1.31 7.36 -5.18
N ASN A 48 -1.49 7.82 -6.41
CA ASN A 48 -1.08 7.05 -7.57
C ASN A 48 0.42 7.20 -7.79
N THR A 49 1.08 6.11 -8.19
CA THR A 49 2.47 6.14 -8.65
C THR A 49 2.53 6.56 -10.13
N ALA A 50 3.72 6.87 -10.63
CA ALA A 50 3.93 7.26 -12.02
C ALA A 50 3.57 6.15 -13.05
N CYS A 51 3.40 4.90 -12.63
CA CYS A 51 2.95 3.82 -13.51
C CYS A 51 1.43 3.82 -13.75
N TYR A 52 0.66 4.58 -12.98
CA TYR A 52 -0.78 4.75 -13.18
C TYR A 52 -1.03 5.50 -14.49
N SER A 53 -1.91 5.15 -15.08
CA SER A 53 -2.88 4.69 -15.96
C SER A 53 -2.45 3.51 -16.87
N THR A 54 -1.15 3.27 -17.02
CA THR A 54 -0.63 2.13 -17.80
C THR A 54 -0.76 0.82 -17.01
N ASN A 55 -0.45 0.86 -15.71
CA ASN A 55 -0.61 -0.28 -14.80
C ASN A 55 -1.64 0.08 -13.71
N THR A 56 -2.73 -0.69 -13.66
CA THR A 56 -3.83 -0.52 -12.69
C THR A 56 -3.77 -1.49 -11.51
N ASP A 57 -2.78 -2.39 -11.49
CA ASP A 57 -2.59 -3.32 -10.36
C ASP A 57 -2.42 -2.53 -9.06
N PRO A 58 -3.25 -2.76 -8.03
CA PRO A 58 -3.16 -2.04 -6.74
C PRO A 58 -1.78 -2.05 -6.11
N LYS A 59 -1.02 -3.12 -6.30
CA LYS A 59 0.35 -3.27 -5.80
C LYS A 59 1.30 -2.20 -6.35
N ASP A 60 1.16 -1.87 -7.64
CA ASP A 60 2.06 -0.94 -8.31
C ASP A 60 1.45 0.47 -8.43
N ARG A 61 0.12 0.54 -8.52
CA ARG A 61 -0.62 1.78 -8.65
C ARG A 61 -0.53 2.66 -7.42
N PHE A 62 -0.74 2.08 -6.21
CA PHE A 62 -0.81 2.88 -4.99
C PHE A 62 0.53 2.99 -4.30
N PHE A 63 0.98 4.24 -4.10
CA PHE A 63 2.25 4.52 -3.43
C PHE A 63 2.36 3.87 -2.05
N CYS A 64 1.31 3.96 -1.22
CA CYS A 64 1.32 3.37 0.12
C CYS A 64 1.41 1.85 0.08
N VAL A 65 0.71 1.19 -0.86
CA VAL A 65 0.76 -0.26 -1.04
C VAL A 65 2.15 -0.68 -1.52
N ARG A 66 2.70 0.01 -2.53
CA ARG A 66 4.05 -0.27 -3.03
C ARG A 66 5.13 -0.07 -1.96
N ALA A 67 5.01 0.98 -1.16
CA ALA A 67 5.93 1.23 -0.04
C ALA A 67 5.89 0.09 0.99
N MET A 68 4.70 -0.46 1.29
CA MET A 68 4.55 -1.61 2.18
C MET A 68 5.20 -2.87 1.61
N PHE A 69 5.04 -3.15 0.31
CA PHE A 69 5.74 -4.26 -0.35
C PHE A 69 7.25 -4.09 -0.30
N ASN A 70 7.76 -2.90 -0.59
CA ASN A 70 9.19 -2.61 -0.53
C ASN A 70 9.74 -2.78 0.89
N TRP A 71 9.00 -2.32 1.90
CA TRP A 71 9.37 -2.49 3.30
C TRP A 71 9.43 -3.98 3.69
N ASP A 72 8.41 -4.76 3.30
CA ASP A 72 8.38 -6.19 3.59
C ASP A 72 9.54 -6.95 2.91
N GLN A 73 9.80 -6.66 1.63
CA GLN A 73 10.91 -7.23 0.88
C GLN A 73 12.27 -6.91 1.53
N GLN A 74 12.50 -5.64 1.92
CA GLN A 74 13.72 -5.24 2.59
C GLN A 74 13.88 -5.90 3.96
N THR A 75 12.79 -6.08 4.68
CA THR A 75 12.79 -6.77 5.97
C THR A 75 13.16 -8.24 5.77
N PHE A 76 12.55 -8.91 4.80
CA PHE A 76 12.86 -10.30 4.47
C PHE A 76 14.34 -10.48 4.09
N ILE A 77 14.86 -9.66 3.18
CA ILE A 77 16.26 -9.69 2.76
C ILE A 77 17.19 -9.52 3.96
N ARG A 78 16.95 -8.53 4.82
CA ARG A 78 17.81 -8.28 5.99
C ARG A 78 17.76 -9.39 7.02
N THR A 79 16.60 -10.00 7.20
CA THR A 79 16.42 -11.08 8.17
C THR A 79 17.16 -12.35 7.76
N TYR A 80 17.12 -12.70 6.47
CA TYR A 80 17.66 -13.97 5.96
C TYR A 80 18.95 -13.79 5.16
N TRP A 81 19.58 -12.62 5.21
CA TRP A 81 20.84 -12.36 4.50
C TRP A 81 21.96 -13.31 4.88
N THR A 82 22.08 -13.64 6.18
CA THR A 82 23.12 -14.52 6.71
C THR A 82 22.85 -16.00 6.42
N ASP A 83 21.66 -16.30 5.91
CA ASP A 83 21.22 -17.66 5.65
C ASP A 83 21.53 -18.11 4.21
N VAL A 84 21.96 -17.16 3.38
CA VAL A 84 22.48 -17.45 2.05
C VAL A 84 23.78 -18.23 2.17
N ASP A 85 23.98 -19.21 1.31
CA ASP A 85 25.12 -20.15 1.31
C ASP A 85 25.17 -21.13 2.49
N GLN A 86 24.14 -21.17 3.34
CA GLN A 86 24.02 -22.23 4.35
C GLN A 86 23.48 -23.52 3.74
N PRO A 87 23.82 -24.69 4.32
CA PRO A 87 23.32 -25.97 3.84
C PRO A 87 21.79 -26.02 3.76
N MET A 88 21.24 -26.22 2.56
CA MET A 88 19.82 -26.27 2.33
C MET A 88 19.22 -27.58 2.87
N MET A 89 18.43 -27.48 3.94
CA MET A 89 17.68 -28.58 4.53
C MET A 89 16.17 -28.28 4.55
N LYS A 90 15.35 -29.28 4.32
CA LYS A 90 13.89 -29.12 4.38
C LYS A 90 13.41 -28.44 5.68
N ARG A 91 13.96 -28.85 6.82
CA ARG A 91 13.64 -28.25 8.14
C ARG A 91 13.98 -26.77 8.21
N TYR A 92 15.05 -26.36 7.54
CA TYR A 92 15.49 -24.99 7.52
C TYR A 92 14.52 -24.10 6.70
N ILE A 93 14.14 -24.55 5.50
CA ILE A 93 13.13 -23.87 4.67
C ILE A 93 11.82 -23.76 5.44
N GLN A 94 11.39 -24.82 6.12
CA GLN A 94 10.18 -24.81 6.93
C GLN A 94 10.27 -23.79 8.08
N SER A 95 11.42 -23.66 8.72
CA SER A 95 11.66 -22.66 9.78
C SER A 95 11.53 -21.22 9.28
N ILE A 96 11.98 -20.93 8.05
CA ILE A 96 11.79 -19.61 7.42
C ILE A 96 10.29 -19.36 7.20
N VAL A 97 9.58 -20.32 6.63
CA VAL A 97 8.13 -20.22 6.37
C VAL A 97 7.35 -19.99 7.66
N ASP A 98 7.66 -20.75 8.72
CA ASP A 98 6.98 -20.63 10.01
C ASP A 98 7.26 -19.27 10.68
N SER A 99 8.50 -18.80 10.64
CA SER A 99 8.92 -17.50 11.17
C SER A 99 8.21 -16.34 10.45
N GLU A 100 8.11 -16.42 9.11
CA GLU A 100 7.39 -15.42 8.32
C GLU A 100 5.89 -15.44 8.60
N ASN A 101 5.28 -16.62 8.78
CA ASN A 101 3.87 -16.72 9.15
C ASN A 101 3.59 -16.13 10.53
N ILE A 102 4.46 -16.33 11.51
CA ILE A 102 4.36 -15.68 12.82
C ILE A 102 4.43 -14.16 12.66
N ARG A 103 5.36 -13.65 11.85
CA ARG A 103 5.50 -12.23 11.55
C ARG A 103 4.27 -11.66 10.86
N MET A 104 3.73 -12.36 9.85
CA MET A 104 2.51 -11.94 9.15
C MET A 104 1.30 -11.88 10.08
N ASN A 105 1.11 -12.88 10.93
CA ASN A 105 0.04 -12.91 11.93
C ASN A 105 0.17 -11.74 12.93
N GLY A 106 1.39 -11.38 13.32
CA GLY A 106 1.66 -10.19 14.14
C GLY A 106 1.24 -8.89 13.45
N LEU A 107 1.54 -8.73 12.16
CA LEU A 107 1.15 -7.57 11.37
C LEU A 107 -0.38 -7.47 11.18
N VAL A 108 -1.05 -8.60 10.96
CA VAL A 108 -2.52 -8.66 10.90
C VAL A 108 -3.14 -8.26 12.25
N SER A 109 -2.64 -8.82 13.35
CA SER A 109 -3.12 -8.50 14.71
C SER A 109 -2.92 -7.02 15.07
N ALA A 110 -1.84 -6.41 14.58
CA ALA A 110 -1.57 -4.98 14.75
C ALA A 110 -2.36 -4.09 13.78
N GLY A 111 -3.17 -4.65 12.87
CA GLY A 111 -3.94 -3.90 11.88
C GLY A 111 -3.09 -3.23 10.79
N VAL A 112 -1.86 -3.65 10.60
CA VAL A 112 -0.94 -3.10 9.59
C VAL A 112 -1.25 -3.64 8.20
N ILE A 113 -1.62 -4.92 8.11
CA ILE A 113 -2.08 -5.59 6.89
C ILE A 113 -3.41 -6.29 7.14
N LEU A 114 -4.17 -6.52 6.06
CA LEU A 114 -5.46 -7.20 6.15
C LEU A 114 -5.29 -8.71 6.24
N ALA A 115 -4.36 -9.26 5.49
CA ALA A 115 -4.00 -10.68 5.51
C ALA A 115 -2.58 -10.86 4.95
N GLY A 116 -1.97 -11.99 5.30
CA GLY A 116 -0.69 -12.38 4.75
C GLY A 116 -0.32 -13.77 5.21
N PHE A 117 0.29 -14.54 4.33
CA PHE A 117 0.88 -15.82 4.69
C PHE A 117 2.01 -16.18 3.71
N CYS A 118 2.84 -17.09 4.17
CA CYS A 118 4.01 -17.58 3.47
C CYS A 118 3.91 -19.10 3.34
N GLU A 119 4.27 -19.64 2.19
CA GLU A 119 4.27 -21.08 1.95
C GLU A 119 5.38 -21.51 1.00
N TYR A 120 5.81 -22.76 1.14
CA TYR A 120 6.68 -23.43 0.19
C TYR A 120 5.84 -24.32 -0.72
N ARG A 121 5.82 -23.99 -2.00
CA ARG A 121 5.05 -24.75 -3.02
C ARG A 121 5.98 -25.65 -3.79
N GLU A 122 5.62 -26.93 -3.88
CA GLU A 122 6.38 -27.89 -4.69
C GLU A 122 6.36 -27.52 -6.18
N ALA A 123 5.25 -26.95 -6.67
CA ALA A 123 5.12 -26.51 -8.05
C ALA A 123 6.14 -25.39 -8.44
N ASP A 124 6.51 -24.55 -7.50
CA ASP A 124 7.46 -23.45 -7.71
C ASP A 124 8.92 -23.90 -7.50
N ASN A 125 9.14 -25.14 -7.04
CA ASN A 125 10.44 -25.68 -6.66
C ASN A 125 10.70 -27.03 -7.36
N PRO A 126 10.94 -27.04 -8.68
CA PRO A 126 11.29 -28.25 -9.40
C PRO A 126 12.63 -28.82 -8.91
N ALA A 127 12.80 -30.14 -9.05
CA ALA A 127 13.99 -30.83 -8.56
C ALA A 127 15.31 -30.25 -9.09
N THR A 128 15.31 -29.73 -10.30
CA THR A 128 16.47 -29.05 -10.90
C THR A 128 16.88 -27.79 -10.10
N SER A 129 15.94 -26.94 -9.73
CA SER A 129 16.21 -25.74 -8.94
C SER A 129 16.71 -26.10 -7.53
N ILE A 130 16.13 -27.13 -6.92
CA ILE A 130 16.56 -27.61 -5.59
C ILE A 130 18.00 -28.10 -5.61
N VAL A 131 18.39 -28.84 -6.64
CA VAL A 131 19.76 -29.35 -6.80
C VAL A 131 20.73 -28.20 -7.05
N ASP A 132 20.30 -27.14 -7.71
CA ASP A 132 21.08 -25.91 -7.94
C ASP A 132 21.13 -24.98 -6.70
N GLY A 133 20.53 -25.41 -5.57
CA GLY A 133 20.53 -24.62 -4.33
C GLY A 133 19.51 -23.48 -4.32
N ILE A 134 18.51 -23.50 -5.22
CA ILE A 134 17.49 -22.45 -5.32
C ILE A 134 16.21 -22.91 -4.61
N SER A 135 15.73 -22.11 -3.67
CA SER A 135 14.44 -22.31 -3.02
C SER A 135 13.53 -21.10 -3.24
N ASN A 136 12.35 -21.34 -3.79
CA ASN A 136 11.34 -20.32 -4.01
C ASN A 136 10.28 -20.39 -2.92
N ILE A 137 10.14 -19.31 -2.17
CA ILE A 137 9.12 -19.16 -1.13
C ILE A 137 8.04 -18.23 -1.68
N HIS A 138 6.81 -18.71 -1.68
CA HIS A 138 5.65 -17.93 -2.11
C HIS A 138 5.05 -17.19 -0.92
N LYS A 139 4.85 -15.88 -1.07
CA LYS A 139 4.34 -15.02 -0.02
C LYS A 139 3.15 -14.21 -0.53
N ILE A 140 2.03 -14.31 0.17
CA ILE A 140 0.87 -13.45 -0.02
C ILE A 140 0.90 -12.35 1.02
N PHE A 141 0.75 -11.10 0.57
CA PHE A 141 0.83 -9.92 1.42
C PHE A 141 -0.22 -8.91 0.95
N ILE A 142 -1.20 -8.60 1.82
CA ILE A 142 -2.36 -7.79 1.48
C ILE A 142 -2.42 -6.56 2.40
N PRO A 143 -1.72 -5.48 2.06
CA PRO A 143 -1.87 -4.20 2.76
C PRO A 143 -3.20 -3.52 2.41
N PRO A 144 -3.74 -2.66 3.29
CA PRO A 144 -4.95 -1.91 2.98
C PRO A 144 -4.71 -0.91 1.85
N VAL A 145 -5.66 -0.84 0.93
CA VAL A 145 -5.65 0.18 -0.12
C VAL A 145 -6.17 1.52 0.43
N PRO A 146 -5.75 2.65 -0.14
CA PRO A 146 -6.23 3.96 0.30
C PRO A 146 -7.71 4.14 -0.04
N ASN A 147 -8.47 4.72 0.89
CA ASN A 147 -9.82 5.20 0.60
C ASN A 147 -9.71 6.50 -0.24
N ARG A 148 -10.12 6.44 -1.50
CA ARG A 148 -9.97 7.54 -2.46
C ARG A 148 -11.17 8.45 -2.57
N GLU A 149 -12.34 7.92 -2.31
CA GLU A 149 -13.61 8.61 -2.49
C GLU A 149 -14.59 8.17 -1.40
N ILE A 150 -15.26 9.13 -0.81
CA ILE A 150 -16.31 8.91 0.18
C ILE A 150 -17.53 9.65 -0.33
N ASP A 151 -18.50 8.92 -0.85
CA ASP A 151 -19.76 9.44 -1.28
C ASP A 151 -20.77 9.35 -0.14
N VAL A 152 -21.47 10.45 0.10
CA VAL A 152 -22.53 10.52 1.11
C VAL A 152 -23.83 10.91 0.43
N VAL A 153 -24.82 10.05 0.53
CA VAL A 153 -26.18 10.33 0.07
C VAL A 153 -26.97 10.86 1.26
N TYR A 154 -27.54 12.05 1.10
CA TYR A 154 -28.45 12.63 2.09
C TYR A 154 -29.89 12.42 1.62
N GLU A 155 -30.70 11.83 2.48
CA GLU A 155 -32.12 11.65 2.27
C GLU A 155 -32.87 12.35 3.40
N PHE A 156 -33.88 13.16 3.03
CA PHE A 156 -34.80 13.75 4.01
C PHE A 156 -36.05 12.89 4.06
N ASP A 157 -36.24 12.18 5.15
CA ASP A 157 -37.43 11.37 5.37
C ASP A 157 -38.58 12.26 5.92
N SER A 158 -39.46 12.63 5.01
CA SER A 158 -40.64 13.48 5.32
C SER A 158 -41.69 12.77 6.18
N GLU A 159 -41.78 11.43 6.10
CA GLU A 159 -42.73 10.65 6.91
C GLU A 159 -42.24 10.56 8.36
N GLN A 160 -40.95 10.29 8.60
CA GLN A 160 -40.38 10.35 9.93
C GLN A 160 -40.46 11.76 10.53
N TYR A 161 -40.21 12.79 9.72
CA TYR A 161 -40.32 14.17 10.21
C TYR A 161 -41.76 14.49 10.64
N ALA A 162 -42.77 14.13 9.84
CA ALA A 162 -44.17 14.33 10.17
C ALA A 162 -44.58 13.54 11.45
N ALA A 163 -44.15 12.30 11.56
CA ALA A 163 -44.42 11.47 12.74
C ALA A 163 -43.79 12.02 14.05
N LEU A 164 -42.60 12.64 13.97
CA LEU A 164 -41.94 13.28 15.11
C LEU A 164 -42.62 14.63 15.51
N MET A 165 -43.33 15.28 14.61
CA MET A 165 -43.99 16.56 14.87
C MET A 165 -45.46 16.40 15.26
N MET A 166 -46.05 15.23 15.04
CA MET A 166 -47.39 14.87 15.51
C MET A 166 -47.32 14.31 16.96
N MET A 167 -47.12 15.17 17.95
CA MET A 167 -47.30 14.84 19.37
C MET A 167 -48.71 15.06 19.80
#